data_173a3e294592afa898bcca72e0214c3c
#
_entry.id   173a3e294592afa898bcca72e0214c3c
#
_cell.length_a   1.000
_cell.length_b   1.000
_cell.length_c   1.000
_cell.angle_alpha   90.00
_cell.angle_beta   90.00
_cell.angle_gamma   90.00
#
_symmetry.space_group_name_H-M   'P 1'
#
loop_
_entity.id
_entity.type
_entity.pdbx_description
1 polymer ?
#
loop_
_entity_poly.entity_id
_entity_poly.type
_entity_poly.pdbx_seq_one_letter_code
_entity_poly.pdbx_strand_id
1 'polypeptide(L)'
;MQNILLVDGYNMIGAWSELRELRDTNFEEARNRLIELMAEYRAAMDTRVIIVFDAHLAQGTEQVYVQNAVEVIYTRKNETADERIEKLSKELKGRKTQLHVAT
;
A
#
# COMPACT_ATOMS: atom_id res chain seq x y z
N MET A 1 1.62 15.41 15.73
CA MET A 1 1.60 13.94 15.59
C MET A 1 1.48 13.57 14.12
N GLN A 2 2.34 12.69 13.65
CA GLN A 2 2.27 12.21 12.27
C GLN A 2 1.36 10.97 12.22
N ASN A 3 0.42 10.97 11.28
CA ASN A 3 -0.42 9.81 11.02
C ASN A 3 0.15 9.06 9.82
N ILE A 4 0.26 7.75 9.93
CA ILE A 4 0.76 6.90 8.85
C ILE A 4 -0.23 5.75 8.66
N LEU A 5 -0.63 5.52 7.41
CA LEU A 5 -1.45 4.39 7.03
C LEU A 5 -0.62 3.44 6.18
N LEU A 6 -0.47 2.21 6.65
CA LEU A 6 0.16 1.13 5.89
C LEU A 6 -0.95 0.30 5.26
N VAL A 7 -0.88 0.10 3.96
CA VAL A 7 -1.93 -0.58 3.19
C VAL A 7 -1.38 -1.85 2.56
N ASP A 8 -2.04 -2.98 2.83
CA ASP A 8 -1.78 -4.22 2.09
C ASP A 8 -2.54 -4.12 0.76
N GLY A 9 -1.80 -3.79 -0.31
CA GLY A 9 -2.40 -3.41 -1.58
C GLY A 9 -3.31 -4.48 -2.18
N TYR A 10 -2.86 -5.71 -2.27
CA TYR A 10 -3.66 -6.76 -2.90
C TYR A 10 -4.84 -7.20 -2.04
N ASN A 11 -4.71 -7.17 -0.72
CA ASN A 11 -5.84 -7.45 0.16
C ASN A 11 -6.92 -6.37 0.03
N MET A 12 -6.52 -5.11 -0.07
CA MET A 12 -7.48 -4.03 -0.28
C MET A 12 -8.17 -4.16 -1.65
N ILE A 13 -7.42 -4.50 -2.69
CA ILE A 13 -8.00 -4.72 -4.02
C ILE A 13 -9.01 -5.87 -3.97
N GLY A 14 -8.70 -6.95 -3.27
CA GLY A 14 -9.61 -8.08 -3.14
C GLY A 14 -10.85 -7.81 -2.30
N ALA A 15 -10.74 -6.91 -1.31
CA ALA A 15 -11.83 -6.59 -0.40
C ALA A 15 -12.79 -5.51 -0.93
N TRP A 16 -12.34 -4.67 -1.84
CA TRP A 16 -13.10 -3.54 -2.36
C TRP A 16 -13.70 -3.91 -3.72
N SER A 17 -15.02 -3.96 -3.83
CA SER A 17 -15.70 -4.50 -5.02
C SER A 17 -15.28 -3.83 -6.33
N GLU A 18 -15.17 -2.49 -6.34
CA GLU A 18 -14.72 -1.75 -7.51
C GLU A 18 -13.33 -2.20 -7.97
N LEU A 19 -12.41 -2.35 -7.03
CA LEU A 19 -11.04 -2.74 -7.33
C LEU A 19 -10.94 -4.22 -7.72
N ARG A 20 -11.74 -5.06 -7.09
CA ARG A 20 -11.78 -6.48 -7.41
C ARG A 20 -12.26 -6.71 -8.84
N GLU A 21 -13.25 -5.94 -9.28
CA GLU A 21 -13.74 -6.02 -10.65
C GLU A 21 -12.68 -5.57 -11.65
N LEU A 22 -11.96 -4.50 -11.35
CA LEU A 22 -10.84 -4.05 -12.19
C LEU A 22 -9.73 -5.10 -12.24
N ARG A 23 -9.43 -5.74 -11.12
CA ARG A 23 -8.40 -6.78 -11.04
C ARG A 23 -8.71 -7.92 -12.01
N ASP A 24 -9.98 -8.30 -12.14
CA ASP A 24 -10.37 -9.42 -12.98
C ASP A 24 -10.10 -9.15 -14.47
N THR A 25 -10.02 -7.89 -14.86
CA THR A 25 -9.67 -7.52 -16.24
C THR A 25 -8.21 -7.09 -16.37
N ASN A 26 -7.68 -6.34 -15.40
CA ASN A 26 -6.33 -5.78 -15.49
C ASN A 26 -5.80 -5.41 -14.10
N PHE A 27 -4.82 -6.15 -13.62
CA PHE A 27 -4.19 -5.89 -12.32
C PHE A 27 -3.54 -4.51 -12.25
N GLU A 28 -2.92 -4.07 -13.33
CA GLU A 28 -2.25 -2.77 -13.36
C GLU A 28 -3.26 -1.64 -13.15
N GLU A 29 -4.41 -1.72 -13.78
CA GLU A 29 -5.49 -0.73 -13.59
C GLU A 29 -6.00 -0.74 -12.15
N ALA A 30 -6.16 -1.94 -11.56
CA ALA A 30 -6.58 -2.06 -10.16
C ALA A 30 -5.57 -1.42 -9.22
N ARG A 31 -4.29 -1.66 -9.43
CA ARG A 31 -3.23 -1.04 -8.62
C ARG A 31 -3.25 0.48 -8.76
N ASN A 32 -3.32 0.98 -9.98
CA ASN A 32 -3.35 2.42 -10.23
C ASN A 32 -4.58 3.08 -9.62
N ARG A 33 -5.72 2.43 -9.70
CA ARG A 33 -6.95 2.96 -9.09
C ARG A 33 -6.85 3.01 -7.56
N LEU A 34 -6.26 1.99 -6.95
CA LEU A 34 -6.02 2.00 -5.50
C LEU A 34 -5.12 3.16 -5.12
N ILE A 35 -4.05 3.40 -5.88
CA ILE A 35 -3.14 4.50 -5.62
C ILE A 35 -3.87 5.84 -5.71
N GLU A 36 -4.73 6.03 -6.72
CA GLU A 36 -5.54 7.24 -6.85
C GLU A 36 -6.45 7.45 -5.64
N LEU A 37 -7.14 6.39 -5.20
CA LEU A 37 -8.04 6.46 -4.05
C LEU A 37 -7.27 6.79 -2.77
N MET A 38 -6.08 6.21 -2.61
CA MET A 38 -5.25 6.48 -1.44
C MET A 38 -4.65 7.90 -1.50
N ALA A 39 -4.41 8.43 -2.68
CA ALA A 39 -3.97 9.81 -2.84
C ALA A 39 -5.06 10.79 -2.37
N GLU A 40 -6.30 10.51 -2.71
CA GLU A 40 -7.45 11.30 -2.23
C GLU A 40 -7.57 11.21 -0.71
N TYR A 41 -7.44 10.02 -0.15
CA TYR A 41 -7.48 9.80 1.28
C TYR A 41 -6.37 10.56 1.98
N ARG A 42 -5.16 10.48 1.44
CA ARG A 42 -3.99 11.18 1.98
C ARG A 42 -4.22 12.68 2.07
N ALA A 43 -4.76 13.25 1.02
CA ALA A 43 -5.02 14.69 0.96
C ALA A 43 -6.12 15.10 1.95
N ALA A 44 -7.18 14.30 2.03
CA ALA A 44 -8.34 14.62 2.89
C ALA A 44 -8.02 14.46 4.38
N MET A 45 -7.22 13.45 4.73
CA MET A 45 -6.96 13.09 6.13
C MET A 45 -5.61 13.58 6.64
N ASP A 46 -4.83 14.25 5.80
CA ASP A 46 -3.49 14.71 6.16
C ASP A 46 -2.67 13.59 6.80
N THR A 47 -2.60 12.47 6.11
CA THR A 47 -1.89 11.28 6.60
C THR A 47 -0.91 10.78 5.54
N ARG A 48 0.24 10.28 5.99
CA ARG A 48 1.18 9.61 5.10
C ARG A 48 0.61 8.24 4.75
N VAL A 49 0.65 7.86 3.48
CA VAL A 49 0.15 6.56 3.03
C VAL A 49 1.27 5.79 2.34
N ILE A 50 1.45 4.56 2.77
CA ILE A 50 2.41 3.63 2.16
C ILE A 50 1.63 2.38 1.75
N ILE A 51 1.61 2.08 0.46
CA ILE A 51 0.97 0.88 -0.06
C ILE A 51 2.04 -0.17 -0.32
N VAL A 52 1.84 -1.37 0.18
CA VAL A 52 2.77 -2.48 0.01
C VAL A 52 2.12 -3.53 -0.88
N PHE A 53 2.74 -3.82 -2.02
CA PHE A 53 2.31 -4.88 -2.92
C PHE A 53 3.26 -6.06 -2.81
N ASP A 54 2.70 -7.26 -2.66
CA ASP A 54 3.45 -8.50 -2.58
C ASP A 54 4.07 -8.82 -3.95
N ALA A 55 5.39 -9.00 -3.99
CA ALA A 55 6.11 -9.30 -5.23
C ALA A 55 5.70 -10.65 -5.85
N HIS A 56 5.08 -11.52 -5.07
CA HIS A 56 4.58 -12.81 -5.56
C HIS A 56 3.55 -12.63 -6.68
N LEU A 57 2.77 -11.55 -6.58
CA LEU A 57 1.70 -11.24 -7.53
C LEU A 57 2.12 -10.16 -8.54
N ALA A 58 3.30 -9.57 -8.38
CA ALA A 58 3.86 -8.59 -9.30
C ALA A 58 5.26 -9.05 -9.67
N GLN A 59 5.44 -9.57 -10.85
CA GLN A 59 6.72 -10.10 -11.29
C GLN A 59 7.77 -8.98 -11.33
N GLY A 60 8.90 -9.20 -10.66
CA GLY A 60 9.98 -8.23 -10.70
C GLY A 60 10.81 -8.18 -9.43
N THR A 61 11.69 -7.19 -9.38
CA THR A 61 12.56 -6.92 -8.24
C THR A 61 11.89 -5.95 -7.28
N GLU A 62 12.46 -5.81 -6.09
CA GLU A 62 11.98 -4.81 -5.14
C GLU A 62 11.95 -3.43 -5.79
N GLN A 63 10.84 -2.72 -5.61
CA GLN A 63 10.69 -1.35 -6.07
C GLN A 63 10.12 -0.49 -4.96
N VAL A 64 10.65 0.72 -4.84
CA VAL A 64 10.15 1.71 -3.89
C VAL A 64 10.07 3.03 -4.65
N TYR A 65 8.87 3.59 -4.77
CA TYR A 65 8.67 4.85 -5.48
C TYR A 65 7.48 5.62 -4.92
N VAL A 66 7.30 6.83 -5.41
CA VAL A 66 6.17 7.69 -5.02
C VAL A 66 5.34 7.98 -6.26
N GLN A 67 4.03 7.79 -6.14
CA GLN A 67 3.08 8.10 -7.20
C GLN A 67 1.91 8.85 -6.58
N ASN A 68 1.57 10.02 -7.13
CA ASN A 68 0.49 10.87 -6.62
C ASN A 68 0.65 11.16 -5.11
N ALA A 69 1.89 11.36 -4.68
CA ALA A 69 2.27 11.60 -3.28
C ALA A 69 2.02 10.41 -2.34
N VAL A 70 1.69 9.24 -2.88
CA VAL A 70 1.56 8.00 -2.12
C VAL A 70 2.84 7.18 -2.33
N GLU A 71 3.39 6.66 -1.23
CA GLU A 71 4.56 5.79 -1.31
C GLU A 71 4.11 4.38 -1.67
N VAL A 72 4.79 3.78 -2.64
CA VAL A 72 4.45 2.46 -3.15
C VAL A 72 5.68 1.56 -3.04
N ILE A 73 5.49 0.40 -2.42
CA ILE A 73 6.57 -0.58 -2.23
C ILE A 73 6.13 -1.91 -2.85
N TYR A 74 6.97 -2.46 -3.73
CA TYR A 74 6.88 -3.85 -4.14
C TYR A 74 7.92 -4.62 -3.34
N THR A 75 7.52 -5.67 -2.65
CA THR A 75 8.41 -6.42 -1.77
C THR A 75 9.48 -7.19 -2.55
N ARG A 76 10.47 -7.69 -1.84
CA ARG A 76 11.49 -8.57 -2.42
C ARG A 76 10.86 -9.90 -2.78
N LYS A 77 11.54 -10.66 -3.65
CA LYS A 77 11.05 -11.92 -4.19
C LYS A 77 10.56 -12.90 -3.13
N ASN A 78 11.25 -12.97 -1.99
CA ASN A 78 10.92 -13.92 -0.91
C ASN A 78 10.29 -13.24 0.30
N GLU A 79 9.73 -12.05 0.11
CA GLU A 79 9.13 -11.28 1.17
C GLU A 79 7.65 -11.06 0.88
N THR A 80 6.79 -11.32 1.87
CA THR A 80 5.36 -11.03 1.73
C THR A 80 5.06 -9.59 2.12
N ALA A 81 3.87 -9.12 1.72
CA ALA A 81 3.40 -7.80 2.15
C ALA A 81 3.28 -7.72 3.67
N ASP A 82 2.76 -8.78 4.31
CA ASP A 82 2.65 -8.84 5.77
C ASP A 82 4.01 -8.66 6.46
N GLU A 83 5.03 -9.33 5.96
CA GLU A 83 6.37 -9.22 6.51
C GLU A 83 6.93 -7.81 6.38
N ARG A 84 6.75 -7.19 5.22
CA ARG A 84 7.20 -5.81 5.01
C ARG A 84 6.43 -4.83 5.89
N ILE A 85 5.12 -5.00 6.00
CA ILE A 85 4.29 -4.15 6.85
C ILE A 85 4.72 -4.27 8.31
N GLU A 86 5.02 -5.47 8.76
CA GLU A 86 5.52 -5.67 10.13
C GLU A 86 6.84 -4.94 10.36
N LYS A 87 7.78 -5.03 9.41
CA LYS A 87 9.05 -4.30 9.49
C LYS A 87 8.83 -2.79 9.54
N LEU A 88 7.98 -2.28 8.63
CA LEU A 88 7.68 -0.86 8.57
C LEU A 88 7.00 -0.39 9.86
N SER A 89 6.12 -1.20 10.42
CA SER A 89 5.46 -0.87 11.68
C SER A 89 6.47 -0.65 12.79
N LYS A 90 7.49 -1.50 12.86
CA LYS A 90 8.54 -1.36 13.86
C LYS A 90 9.43 -0.15 13.61
N GLU A 91 9.80 0.07 12.36
CA GLU A 91 10.69 1.17 11.97
C GLU A 91 10.03 2.54 12.14
N LEU A 92 8.75 2.65 11.83
CA LEU A 92 8.03 3.92 11.81
C LEU A 92 7.34 4.25 13.13
N LYS A 93 7.27 3.30 14.04
CA LYS A 93 6.63 3.51 15.33
C LYS A 93 7.46 4.44 16.19
N GLY A 94 6.87 5.57 16.61
CA GLY A 94 7.56 6.56 17.43
C GLY A 94 6.57 7.29 18.32
N ARG A 95 7.11 8.14 19.21
CA ARG A 95 6.30 8.88 20.19
C ARG A 95 5.21 9.72 19.57
N LYS A 96 5.51 10.34 18.42
CA LYS A 96 4.60 11.27 17.76
C LYS A 96 4.02 10.70 16.49
N THR A 97 4.00 9.38 16.39
CA THR A 97 3.49 8.69 15.21
C THR A 97 2.31 7.83 15.60
N GLN A 98 1.20 8.00 14.89
CA GLN A 98 0.06 7.13 15.00
C GLN A 98 0.00 6.27 13.75
N LEU A 99 0.10 4.97 13.94
CA LEU A 99 0.21 4.01 12.85
C LEU A 99 -1.07 3.19 12.73
N HIS A 100 -1.60 3.14 11.51
CA HIS A 100 -2.76 2.32 11.19
C HIS A 100 -2.40 1.36 10.06
N VAL A 101 -2.97 0.17 10.08
CA VAL A 101 -2.76 -0.85 9.05
C VAL A 101 -4.12 -1.22 8.46
N ALA A 102 -4.22 -1.13 7.12
CA ALA A 102 -5.40 -1.53 6.37
C ALA A 102 -5.08 -2.82 5.59
N THR A 103 -5.74 -3.89 5.96
CA THR A 103 -5.54 -5.19 5.31
C THR A 103 -6.84 -5.81 4.85
#